data_d9c0a6ccf3abbdb35cba1204743fd52f
#
_entry.id   d9c0a6ccf3abbdb35cba1204743fd52f
#
_cell.length_a   1.000
_cell.length_b   1.000
_cell.length_c   1.000
_cell.angle_alpha   90.00
_cell.angle_beta   90.00
_cell.angle_gamma   90.00
#
_symmetry.space_group_name_H-M   'P 1'
#
loop_
_entity.id
_entity.type
_entity.pdbx_description
1 polymer ?
#
loop_
_entity_poly.entity_id
_entity_poly.type
_entity_poly.pdbx_seq_one_letter_code
_entity_poly.pdbx_strand_id
1 'polypeptide(L)'
;MRVPSAAPVRAFSFFASVAVIAAAACTSPSHGDSSGTGGLTGTGGVATGGNTGGAVAGSGGSGGAGASGGAGTSGTVGGRGGSATTGTGGAAGNGGSATGSGGNATGGGGASAGTSGGTAGATTGTGGAGGTAGTTPAVVIPGAGNCTPPSGANVADARAAYAKWKTDLLTSDGAVGFLRVRRPNSSGAEVNSTVSEGIAYGLLLSVYADDQPTFDKLWQYSQKWLDSNGLMNWYINAAGTQVLGTGAASDADEDMAYALIAADARWGGKGSLTTNYIDLAKTLIGKIWQYEVDHTRSDVLKPGDMGFDGSVINISYFAPAYYKVFGRVTGQTANWNNAAKTSYDVIEKTLNAQNGNASNGLVPAWSTPAGMPMAPPGTGMPTHNQLDSCRTPFRLAVDYCWNAEPRALTYLQKITGFYAGIGAANIVDGYDLNGNPHAQFVTTGGPRAASFNGAAGVGAMATGATYATLRNEAYAGVATLTQLAGSTYYQESWTGLSLQMMTGLVPVPN
;
A
#
# COMPACT_ATOMS: atom_id res chain seq x y z
N MET A 1 -41.40 11.40 47.44
CA MET A 1 -40.84 11.35 46.08
C MET A 1 -39.46 10.67 46.17
N ARG A 2 -39.38 9.44 45.71
CA ARG A 2 -38.10 8.70 45.67
C ARG A 2 -37.58 8.75 44.27
N VAL A 3 -36.32 9.20 44.07
CA VAL A 3 -35.56 9.21 42.83
C VAL A 3 -35.01 7.79 42.59
N PRO A 4 -35.16 7.15 41.43
CA PRO A 4 -34.57 5.88 41.17
C PRO A 4 -33.09 6.01 40.81
N SER A 5 -32.23 5.20 41.43
CA SER A 5 -30.83 4.98 41.21
C SER A 5 -30.57 4.43 39.80
N ALA A 6 -29.71 5.06 39.04
CA ALA A 6 -29.21 4.57 37.76
C ALA A 6 -28.19 3.43 37.99
N ALA A 7 -28.42 2.31 37.34
CA ALA A 7 -27.49 1.19 37.31
C ALA A 7 -26.26 1.51 36.44
N PRO A 8 -25.05 1.00 36.76
CA PRO A 8 -23.86 1.25 35.96
C PRO A 8 -23.91 0.45 34.65
N VAL A 9 -23.72 1.14 33.55
CA VAL A 9 -23.49 0.54 32.22
C VAL A 9 -22.15 -0.18 32.25
N ARG A 10 -22.15 -1.48 32.10
CA ARG A 10 -20.94 -2.27 31.90
C ARG A 10 -20.38 -1.95 30.52
N ALA A 11 -19.24 -1.28 30.49
CA ALA A 11 -18.41 -1.17 29.31
C ALA A 11 -17.86 -2.57 28.96
N PHE A 12 -18.35 -3.16 27.89
CA PHE A 12 -17.79 -4.39 27.35
C PHE A 12 -16.50 -4.07 26.62
N SER A 13 -15.41 -4.69 27.06
CA SER A 13 -14.11 -4.66 26.41
C SER A 13 -14.16 -5.36 25.05
N PHE A 14 -14.41 -4.62 23.99
CA PHE A 14 -14.41 -5.12 22.60
C PHE A 14 -13.03 -5.02 21.93
N PHE A 15 -12.00 -4.54 22.64
CA PHE A 15 -10.72 -4.15 22.05
C PHE A 15 -9.75 -5.30 21.73
N ALA A 16 -9.96 -6.50 22.23
CA ALA A 16 -8.94 -7.56 22.14
C ALA A 16 -8.91 -8.31 20.79
N SER A 17 -9.97 -8.27 19.99
CA SER A 17 -10.10 -9.15 18.81
C SER A 17 -9.66 -8.53 17.49
N VAL A 18 -9.67 -7.20 17.36
CA VAL A 18 -9.35 -6.51 16.09
C VAL A 18 -7.84 -6.45 15.85
N ALA A 19 -7.05 -6.37 16.90
CA ALA A 19 -5.63 -6.06 16.84
C ALA A 19 -4.71 -7.23 16.46
N VAL A 20 -5.06 -8.45 16.86
CA VAL A 20 -4.18 -9.62 16.66
C VAL A 20 -4.16 -10.06 15.19
N ILE A 21 -5.17 -9.71 14.41
CA ILE A 21 -5.38 -10.31 13.08
C ILE A 21 -4.79 -9.47 11.94
N ALA A 22 -4.67 -8.16 12.07
CA ALA A 22 -3.99 -7.34 11.05
C ALA A 22 -2.48 -7.65 10.96
N ALA A 23 -1.82 -7.93 12.09
CA ALA A 23 -0.41 -8.37 12.10
C ALA A 23 -0.22 -9.79 11.53
N ALA A 24 -1.24 -10.67 11.65
CA ALA A 24 -1.19 -12.04 11.16
C ALA A 24 -1.43 -12.17 9.65
N ALA A 25 -2.06 -11.16 9.02
CA ALA A 25 -2.30 -11.18 7.57
C ALA A 25 -1.02 -11.05 6.73
N CYS A 26 0.05 -10.58 7.35
CA CYS A 26 1.26 -10.12 6.68
C CYS A 26 2.52 -10.94 6.96
N THR A 27 2.51 -11.97 7.80
CA THR A 27 3.69 -12.81 8.01
C THR A 27 3.78 -13.92 6.96
N SER A 28 4.80 -13.86 6.12
CA SER A 28 5.15 -14.94 5.19
C SER A 28 5.78 -16.10 5.96
N PRO A 29 5.42 -17.37 5.70
CA PRO A 29 6.15 -18.49 6.26
C PRO A 29 7.55 -18.54 5.67
N SER A 30 8.57 -18.62 6.53
CA SER A 30 9.94 -18.92 6.13
C SER A 30 10.00 -20.34 5.57
N HIS A 31 10.12 -20.48 4.26
CA HIS A 31 10.51 -21.76 3.67
C HIS A 31 12.02 -21.91 3.84
N GLY A 32 12.42 -22.85 4.66
CA GLY A 32 13.81 -23.31 4.73
C GLY A 32 14.21 -23.94 3.41
N ASP A 33 15.13 -23.31 2.70
CA ASP A 33 15.81 -23.89 1.55
C ASP A 33 16.78 -24.98 2.05
N SER A 34 16.41 -26.24 1.85
CA SER A 34 17.38 -27.33 1.87
C SER A 34 18.03 -27.41 0.48
N SER A 35 19.21 -26.81 0.32
CA SER A 35 20.10 -27.02 -0.81
C SER A 35 20.76 -28.39 -0.69
N GLY A 36 20.19 -29.38 -1.39
CA GLY A 36 20.82 -30.68 -1.58
C GLY A 36 21.57 -30.73 -2.89
N THR A 37 22.89 -30.70 -2.82
CA THR A 37 23.80 -31.07 -3.92
C THR A 37 23.70 -32.56 -4.20
N GLY A 38 23.46 -32.91 -5.46
CA GLY A 38 23.36 -34.27 -5.94
C GLY A 38 24.67 -35.06 -5.92
N GLY A 39 24.57 -36.33 -5.64
CA GLY A 39 25.57 -37.32 -5.88
C GLY A 39 24.90 -38.69 -6.12
N LEU A 40 25.08 -39.20 -7.32
CA LEU A 40 24.68 -40.53 -7.79
C LEU A 40 25.51 -41.64 -7.10
N THR A 41 24.90 -42.74 -6.68
CA THR A 41 25.13 -44.15 -7.08
C THR A 41 24.78 -45.14 -5.99
N GLY A 42 24.05 -46.22 -6.35
CA GLY A 42 24.41 -47.60 -5.93
C GLY A 42 23.47 -48.32 -4.95
N THR A 43 22.55 -49.10 -5.53
CA THR A 43 22.22 -50.53 -5.19
C THR A 43 22.00 -51.01 -3.73
N GLY A 44 20.78 -51.45 -3.46
CA GLY A 44 20.49 -52.83 -2.97
C GLY A 44 20.57 -53.09 -1.47
N GLY A 45 19.48 -53.62 -0.89
CA GLY A 45 19.57 -54.37 0.36
C GLY A 45 18.31 -54.37 1.22
N VAL A 46 17.53 -55.43 1.12
CA VAL A 46 16.40 -55.82 2.00
C VAL A 46 16.93 -56.32 3.35
N ALA A 47 16.27 -55.97 4.47
CA ALA A 47 15.96 -56.85 5.60
C ALA A 47 15.34 -56.12 6.79
N THR A 48 14.16 -56.46 7.07
CA THR A 48 13.44 -56.95 8.28
C THR A 48 14.03 -56.68 9.67
N GLY A 49 13.18 -56.22 10.58
CA GLY A 49 13.03 -56.78 11.92
C GLY A 49 13.24 -55.88 13.11
N GLY A 50 12.19 -55.73 13.94
CA GLY A 50 12.22 -55.99 15.37
C GLY A 50 12.36 -54.81 16.36
N ASN A 51 11.33 -54.38 16.89
CA ASN A 51 10.64 -54.45 18.20
C ASN A 51 11.43 -54.10 19.50
N THR A 52 10.68 -53.50 20.46
CA THR A 52 10.87 -53.29 21.91
C THR A 52 11.79 -52.14 22.32
N GLY A 53 11.42 -51.13 23.13
CA GLY A 53 10.70 -51.18 24.39
C GLY A 53 11.61 -50.58 25.46
N GLY A 54 11.13 -49.62 26.26
CA GLY A 54 11.82 -49.27 27.51
C GLY A 54 11.71 -47.79 27.94
N ALA A 55 10.72 -47.55 28.77
CA ALA A 55 10.62 -46.36 29.63
C ALA A 55 11.55 -46.48 30.82
N VAL A 56 12.13 -45.38 31.32
CA VAL A 56 12.39 -45.14 32.78
C VAL A 56 12.47 -43.62 33.05
N ALA A 57 11.81 -43.28 34.19
CA ALA A 57 11.73 -41.99 34.83
C ALA A 57 12.95 -41.72 35.77
N GLY A 58 13.08 -40.49 36.23
CA GLY A 58 13.90 -40.06 37.36
C GLY A 58 14.21 -38.58 37.32
N SER A 59 13.49 -37.71 37.97
CA SER A 59 13.49 -37.18 39.33
C SER A 59 14.76 -36.41 39.74
N GLY A 60 14.61 -35.11 40.04
CA GLY A 60 14.99 -34.54 41.31
C GLY A 60 16.13 -33.53 41.44
N GLY A 61 15.86 -32.44 42.12
CA GLY A 61 16.84 -31.69 42.95
C GLY A 61 17.03 -30.21 42.55
N SER A 62 16.38 -29.26 43.06
CA SER A 62 16.31 -28.41 44.23
C SER A 62 17.61 -27.74 44.71
N GLY A 63 17.55 -26.40 44.93
CA GLY A 63 18.36 -25.57 45.84
C GLY A 63 19.35 -24.64 45.14
N GLY A 64 19.54 -23.42 45.50
CA GLY A 64 19.26 -22.68 46.70
C GLY A 64 19.67 -21.20 46.49
N ALA A 65 19.21 -20.38 47.36
CA ALA A 65 19.33 -18.93 47.45
C ALA A 65 20.73 -18.40 47.85
N GLY A 66 20.98 -17.11 47.57
CA GLY A 66 22.08 -16.38 48.15
C GLY A 66 22.02 -14.90 47.82
N ALA A 67 21.66 -14.12 48.83
CA ALA A 67 21.52 -12.66 48.80
C ALA A 67 22.81 -11.93 49.26
N SER A 68 22.80 -10.62 49.14
CA SER A 68 23.59 -9.54 49.71
C SER A 68 24.53 -8.85 48.72
N GLY A 69 24.51 -7.55 48.49
CA GLY A 69 24.34 -6.41 49.39
C GLY A 69 25.59 -5.55 49.27
N GLY A 70 25.49 -4.26 49.03
CA GLY A 70 26.62 -3.38 49.10
C GLY A 70 26.41 -2.01 48.44
N ALA A 71 26.04 -1.04 49.24
CA ALA A 71 25.97 0.38 48.94
C ALA A 71 27.35 1.04 48.96
N GLY A 72 27.52 2.17 48.26
CA GLY A 72 28.71 3.01 48.40
C GLY A 72 28.62 4.25 47.50
N THR A 73 28.16 5.25 48.01
CA THR A 73 28.27 6.71 48.10
C THR A 73 29.36 7.43 47.30
N SER A 74 28.91 8.49 46.65
CA SER A 74 29.35 9.91 46.57
C SER A 74 30.77 10.28 46.12
N GLY A 75 30.83 11.27 45.23
CA GLY A 75 32.02 12.06 44.94
C GLY A 75 31.81 13.16 43.91
N THR A 76 31.39 14.31 44.38
CA THR A 76 31.36 15.62 43.69
C THR A 76 32.77 16.22 43.61
N VAL A 77 33.06 17.02 42.56
CA VAL A 77 33.92 18.22 42.44
C VAL A 77 34.19 18.39 40.93
N GLY A 78 33.92 19.43 40.12
CA GLY A 78 34.06 20.86 40.35
C GLY A 78 35.24 21.40 39.53
N GLY A 79 34.98 22.37 38.60
CA GLY A 79 36.02 23.17 37.97
C GLY A 79 35.71 23.56 36.54
N ARG A 80 35.07 24.65 36.19
CA ARG A 80 35.52 26.00 35.75
C ARG A 80 36.73 25.96 34.78
N GLY A 81 36.65 26.52 33.53
CA GLY A 81 36.44 27.86 33.10
C GLY A 81 37.26 28.15 31.86
N GLY A 82 36.95 29.20 31.14
CA GLY A 82 37.81 29.90 30.20
C GLY A 82 37.27 29.91 28.75
N SER A 83 36.54 30.86 28.32
CA SER A 83 36.72 32.20 27.72
C SER A 83 37.45 32.24 26.38
N ALA A 84 36.66 32.60 25.38
CA ALA A 84 36.75 33.63 24.36
C ALA A 84 38.10 33.92 23.64
N THR A 85 37.95 34.03 22.32
CA THR A 85 38.35 35.19 21.50
C THR A 85 37.91 35.02 20.06
N THR A 86 37.04 35.81 19.56
CA THR A 86 37.03 36.88 18.54
C THR A 86 38.08 36.78 17.42
N GLY A 87 37.59 36.78 16.20
CA GLY A 87 38.40 37.07 15.00
C GLY A 87 37.51 37.51 13.87
N THR A 88 37.46 38.78 13.66
CA THR A 88 36.79 39.58 12.60
C THR A 88 37.55 39.58 11.30
N GLY A 89 36.80 39.84 10.20
CA GLY A 89 37.30 40.45 8.96
C GLY A 89 37.22 39.53 7.75
N GLY A 90 36.73 39.92 6.61
CA GLY A 90 36.43 41.14 5.94
C GLY A 90 36.07 40.82 4.51
N ALA A 91 35.08 41.43 4.03
CA ALA A 91 34.89 42.33 2.90
C ALA A 91 35.09 41.81 1.47
N ALA A 92 34.01 41.82 0.73
CA ALA A 92 33.71 42.54 -0.51
C ALA A 92 34.52 42.24 -1.80
N GLY A 93 33.77 41.92 -2.83
CA GLY A 93 34.22 41.99 -4.22
C GLY A 93 33.04 42.01 -5.19
N ASN A 94 32.78 43.18 -5.66
CA ASN A 94 31.81 43.64 -6.63
C ASN A 94 32.10 43.15 -8.05
N GLY A 95 31.05 43.02 -8.88
CA GLY A 95 31.12 43.59 -10.22
C GLY A 95 30.86 42.65 -11.39
N GLY A 96 29.88 43.00 -12.21
CA GLY A 96 29.89 42.66 -13.63
C GLY A 96 28.53 42.37 -14.25
N SER A 97 27.77 43.43 -14.53
CA SER A 97 26.66 43.42 -15.50
C SER A 97 27.22 43.37 -16.92
N ALA A 98 26.58 42.57 -17.78
CA ALA A 98 26.62 42.85 -19.22
C ALA A 98 25.29 42.46 -19.85
N THR A 99 24.63 43.47 -20.31
CA THR A 99 23.49 43.53 -21.22
C THR A 99 23.87 43.12 -22.63
N GLY A 100 23.00 42.40 -23.32
CA GLY A 100 23.11 42.16 -24.75
C GLY A 100 21.73 41.87 -25.34
N SER A 101 21.22 42.87 -25.97
CA SER A 101 19.96 42.94 -26.71
C SER A 101 20.08 42.44 -28.15
N GLY A 102 18.97 41.92 -28.68
CA GLY A 102 18.58 42.18 -30.06
C GLY A 102 18.49 40.99 -31.00
N GLY A 103 17.36 40.84 -31.66
CA GLY A 103 17.24 40.11 -32.89
C GLY A 103 15.85 39.57 -33.22
N ASN A 104 15.01 40.48 -33.70
CA ASN A 104 13.71 40.20 -34.31
C ASN A 104 13.94 39.74 -35.77
N ALA A 105 13.23 38.69 -36.23
CA ALA A 105 12.98 38.50 -37.66
C ALA A 105 11.68 37.76 -37.92
N THR A 106 10.80 38.45 -38.52
CA THR A 106 9.50 38.11 -39.09
C THR A 106 9.62 37.43 -40.46
N GLY A 107 8.65 36.60 -40.82
CA GLY A 107 8.30 36.13 -42.15
C GLY A 107 7.53 34.81 -42.06
N GLY A 108 6.30 34.65 -42.47
CA GLY A 108 5.53 35.17 -43.56
C GLY A 108 5.03 34.01 -44.42
N GLY A 109 3.74 33.67 -44.36
CA GLY A 109 2.86 33.35 -45.44
C GLY A 109 2.86 31.95 -46.08
N GLY A 110 1.66 31.41 -46.25
CA GLY A 110 1.36 30.49 -47.33
C GLY A 110 0.28 29.46 -47.08
N ALA A 111 -0.98 29.87 -47.31
CA ALA A 111 -2.13 28.94 -47.44
C ALA A 111 -2.14 28.30 -48.82
N SER A 112 -2.58 27.05 -48.94
CA SER A 112 -3.23 26.55 -50.13
C SER A 112 -4.10 25.34 -49.82
N ALA A 113 -5.37 25.49 -50.14
CA ALA A 113 -6.40 24.49 -50.19
C ALA A 113 -6.27 23.62 -51.46
N GLY A 114 -6.65 22.35 -51.38
CA GLY A 114 -6.76 21.46 -52.52
C GLY A 114 -7.79 20.36 -52.24
N THR A 115 -8.99 20.54 -52.83
CA THR A 115 -10.09 19.58 -52.92
C THR A 115 -9.91 18.67 -54.13
N SER A 116 -10.25 17.38 -54.03
CA SER A 116 -10.88 16.47 -55.02
C SER A 116 -10.81 15.05 -54.47
N GLY A 117 -11.87 14.27 -54.29
CA GLY A 117 -12.89 13.87 -55.26
C GLY A 117 -12.46 12.57 -55.94
N GLY A 118 -13.02 11.37 -55.57
CA GLY A 118 -12.75 10.13 -56.23
C GLY A 118 -13.52 8.92 -55.64
N THR A 119 -14.56 8.59 -56.30
CA THR A 119 -15.52 7.52 -56.46
C THR A 119 -15.16 6.09 -56.04
N ALA A 120 -16.21 5.36 -55.69
CA ALA A 120 -16.42 3.99 -55.30
C ALA A 120 -15.94 2.94 -56.32
N GLY A 121 -15.51 1.81 -55.77
CA GLY A 121 -15.33 0.54 -56.52
C GLY A 121 -15.55 -0.65 -55.60
N ALA A 122 -16.70 -1.30 -55.74
CA ALA A 122 -17.01 -2.56 -55.08
C ALA A 122 -16.35 -3.72 -55.86
N THR A 123 -15.64 -4.60 -55.18
CA THR A 123 -15.39 -5.97 -55.64
C THR A 123 -15.56 -6.96 -54.47
N THR A 124 -16.50 -7.87 -54.68
CA THR A 124 -16.77 -9.09 -53.93
C THR A 124 -15.61 -10.09 -54.07
N GLY A 125 -15.12 -10.59 -52.94
CA GLY A 125 -14.19 -11.71 -52.87
C GLY A 125 -14.46 -12.55 -51.63
N THR A 126 -14.99 -13.74 -51.88
CA THR A 126 -15.27 -14.81 -50.89
C THR A 126 -14.01 -15.52 -50.43
N GLY A 127 -13.91 -15.84 -49.13
CA GLY A 127 -13.31 -17.05 -48.61
C GLY A 127 -12.01 -16.92 -47.81
N GLY A 128 -12.05 -17.35 -46.58
CA GLY A 128 -10.86 -17.70 -45.81
C GLY A 128 -11.00 -17.39 -44.31
N ALA A 129 -11.57 -18.36 -43.58
CA ALA A 129 -11.57 -18.33 -42.13
C ALA A 129 -10.13 -18.54 -41.61
N GLY A 130 -9.60 -17.51 -40.94
CA GLY A 130 -8.40 -17.55 -40.15
C GLY A 130 -8.53 -16.47 -39.10
N GLY A 131 -9.18 -16.81 -37.96
CA GLY A 131 -9.34 -15.89 -36.84
C GLY A 131 -8.01 -15.62 -36.17
N THR A 132 -7.30 -14.59 -36.63
CA THR A 132 -6.30 -13.93 -35.79
C THR A 132 -7.07 -13.14 -34.76
N ALA A 133 -6.83 -13.50 -33.47
CA ALA A 133 -7.29 -12.71 -32.34
C ALA A 133 -6.87 -11.25 -32.58
N GLY A 134 -7.87 -10.40 -32.84
CA GLY A 134 -7.67 -8.96 -32.98
C GLY A 134 -7.08 -8.44 -31.68
N THR A 135 -5.82 -8.05 -31.74
CA THR A 135 -5.22 -7.20 -30.71
C THR A 135 -5.93 -5.86 -30.79
N THR A 136 -6.90 -5.65 -29.90
CA THR A 136 -7.46 -4.33 -29.65
C THR A 136 -6.29 -3.40 -29.37
N PRO A 137 -6.13 -2.27 -30.08
CA PRO A 137 -5.06 -1.33 -29.76
C PRO A 137 -5.21 -0.96 -28.28
N ALA A 138 -4.17 -1.17 -27.50
CA ALA A 138 -4.13 -0.73 -26.11
C ALA A 138 -4.41 0.77 -26.13
N VAL A 139 -5.51 1.19 -25.51
CA VAL A 139 -5.75 2.60 -25.25
C VAL A 139 -4.60 3.04 -24.35
N VAL A 140 -3.63 3.75 -24.92
CA VAL A 140 -2.58 4.39 -24.16
C VAL A 140 -3.25 5.54 -23.43
N ILE A 141 -3.69 5.27 -22.19
CA ILE A 141 -4.09 6.31 -21.28
C ILE A 141 -2.77 6.98 -20.85
N PRO A 142 -2.61 8.32 -20.99
CA PRO A 142 -1.41 9.00 -20.51
C PRO A 142 -1.39 8.86 -18.97
N GLY A 143 -0.75 7.82 -18.45
CA GLY A 143 -0.93 7.40 -17.07
C GLY A 143 0.17 7.83 -16.10
N ALA A 144 1.27 8.45 -16.58
CA ALA A 144 2.34 8.84 -15.67
C ALA A 144 2.16 10.26 -15.10
N GLY A 145 1.32 11.11 -15.68
CA GLY A 145 1.17 12.51 -15.23
C GLY A 145 2.52 13.22 -15.13
N ASN A 146 2.85 13.71 -13.92
CA ASN A 146 4.13 14.35 -13.62
C ASN A 146 5.28 13.37 -13.33
N CYS A 147 5.05 12.08 -13.44
CA CYS A 147 6.02 11.03 -13.08
C CYS A 147 6.71 10.42 -14.30
N THR A 148 7.91 9.88 -14.08
CA THR A 148 8.70 9.21 -15.13
C THR A 148 8.61 7.69 -14.93
N PRO A 149 8.06 6.93 -15.88
CA PRO A 149 8.01 5.46 -15.80
C PRO A 149 9.41 4.82 -15.79
N PRO A 150 9.56 3.58 -15.33
CA PRO A 150 10.80 2.82 -15.50
C PRO A 150 11.17 2.65 -16.99
N SER A 151 12.45 2.68 -17.29
CA SER A 151 12.92 2.35 -18.64
C SER A 151 12.66 0.86 -18.92
N GLY A 152 12.01 0.55 -20.03
CA GLY A 152 11.63 -0.81 -20.39
C GLY A 152 10.34 -1.31 -19.71
N ALA A 153 9.59 -0.45 -19.02
CA ALA A 153 8.28 -0.80 -18.48
C ALA A 153 7.35 -1.31 -19.60
N ASN A 154 6.74 -2.48 -19.36
CA ASN A 154 5.92 -3.17 -20.34
C ASN A 154 4.55 -3.52 -19.75
N VAL A 155 3.49 -3.10 -20.40
CA VAL A 155 2.11 -3.41 -20.00
C VAL A 155 1.86 -4.94 -19.92
N ALA A 156 2.61 -5.75 -20.68
CA ALA A 156 2.51 -7.20 -20.60
C ALA A 156 2.84 -7.75 -19.20
N ASP A 157 3.78 -7.13 -18.48
CA ASP A 157 4.14 -7.54 -17.12
C ASP A 157 3.00 -7.28 -16.13
N ALA A 158 2.35 -6.13 -16.23
CA ALA A 158 1.17 -5.82 -15.41
C ALA A 158 -0.01 -6.75 -15.71
N ARG A 159 -0.21 -7.11 -16.99
CA ARG A 159 -1.24 -8.07 -17.40
C ARG A 159 -0.95 -9.48 -16.88
N ALA A 160 0.31 -9.92 -16.95
CA ALA A 160 0.75 -11.20 -16.42
C ALA A 160 0.56 -11.28 -14.89
N ALA A 161 0.91 -10.21 -14.17
CA ALA A 161 0.69 -10.11 -12.73
C ALA A 161 -0.81 -10.19 -12.38
N TYR A 162 -1.67 -9.48 -13.12
CA TYR A 162 -3.11 -9.56 -12.91
C TYR A 162 -3.67 -10.96 -13.20
N ALA A 163 -3.23 -11.60 -14.28
CA ALA A 163 -3.66 -12.96 -14.63
C ALA A 163 -3.27 -13.98 -13.55
N LYS A 164 -2.04 -13.87 -13.02
CA LYS A 164 -1.58 -14.70 -11.90
C LYS A 164 -2.40 -14.44 -10.64
N TRP A 165 -2.59 -13.19 -10.25
CA TRP A 165 -3.40 -12.79 -9.10
C TRP A 165 -4.82 -13.37 -9.18
N LYS A 166 -5.46 -13.32 -10.36
CA LYS A 166 -6.77 -13.95 -10.58
C LYS A 166 -6.75 -15.44 -10.35
N THR A 167 -5.74 -16.13 -10.87
CA THR A 167 -5.60 -17.59 -10.76
C THR A 167 -5.40 -18.02 -9.31
N ASP A 168 -4.57 -17.31 -8.58
CA ASP A 168 -4.11 -17.73 -7.27
C ASP A 168 -5.04 -17.27 -6.14
N LEU A 169 -5.68 -16.12 -6.29
CA LEU A 169 -6.38 -15.45 -5.19
C LEU A 169 -7.89 -15.28 -5.41
N LEU A 170 -8.36 -15.26 -6.65
CA LEU A 170 -9.78 -15.08 -6.92
C LEU A 170 -10.53 -16.42 -6.83
N THR A 171 -11.68 -16.44 -6.17
CA THR A 171 -12.49 -17.66 -6.01
C THR A 171 -13.98 -17.35 -5.96
N SER A 172 -14.79 -18.32 -6.42
CA SER A 172 -16.25 -18.35 -6.22
C SER A 172 -16.65 -19.12 -4.95
N ASP A 173 -15.73 -19.90 -4.36
CA ASP A 173 -16.00 -20.67 -3.16
C ASP A 173 -16.26 -19.72 -1.97
N GLY A 174 -17.38 -19.89 -1.28
CA GLY A 174 -17.79 -19.01 -0.20
C GLY A 174 -18.10 -17.56 -0.63
N ALA A 175 -18.27 -17.31 -1.93
CA ALA A 175 -18.53 -15.95 -2.47
C ALA A 175 -20.02 -15.64 -2.66
N VAL A 176 -20.92 -16.45 -2.13
CA VAL A 176 -22.38 -16.22 -2.13
C VAL A 176 -22.93 -15.91 -3.54
N GLY A 177 -22.40 -16.62 -4.55
CA GLY A 177 -22.78 -16.46 -5.96
C GLY A 177 -21.98 -15.41 -6.74
N PHE A 178 -21.00 -14.75 -6.12
CA PHE A 178 -20.13 -13.72 -6.71
C PHE A 178 -18.67 -14.18 -6.80
N LEU A 179 -17.74 -13.26 -6.64
CA LEU A 179 -16.30 -13.52 -6.52
C LEU A 179 -15.76 -12.84 -5.27
N ARG A 180 -14.78 -13.47 -4.64
CA ARG A 180 -14.05 -12.91 -3.52
C ARG A 180 -12.55 -13.18 -3.65
N VAL A 181 -11.76 -12.43 -2.89
CA VAL A 181 -10.32 -12.61 -2.81
C VAL A 181 -10.01 -13.45 -1.57
N ARG A 182 -9.36 -14.59 -1.76
CA ARG A 182 -8.94 -15.50 -0.69
C ARG A 182 -7.52 -15.20 -0.22
N ARG A 183 -7.21 -15.56 1.01
CA ARG A 183 -5.88 -15.44 1.63
C ARG A 183 -5.31 -16.84 1.94
N PRO A 184 -4.73 -17.54 0.95
CA PRO A 184 -4.35 -18.95 1.11
C PRO A 184 -3.20 -19.17 2.11
N ASN A 185 -2.34 -18.18 2.30
CA ASN A 185 -1.11 -18.30 3.12
C ASN A 185 -1.14 -17.36 4.34
N SER A 186 -2.31 -17.13 4.93
CA SER A 186 -2.44 -16.28 6.11
C SER A 186 -2.00 -17.02 7.36
N SER A 187 -0.91 -16.57 8.00
CA SER A 187 -0.51 -17.05 9.33
C SER A 187 -1.31 -16.32 10.42
N GLY A 188 -1.76 -17.06 11.44
CA GLY A 188 -2.53 -16.49 12.55
C GLY A 188 -3.94 -16.02 12.21
N ALA A 189 -4.45 -16.30 11.00
CA ALA A 189 -5.79 -16.03 10.53
C ALA A 189 -6.39 -17.26 9.88
N GLU A 190 -7.71 -17.27 9.67
CA GLU A 190 -8.36 -18.39 8.97
C GLU A 190 -7.87 -18.45 7.51
N VAL A 191 -7.31 -19.59 7.12
CA VAL A 191 -6.82 -19.85 5.76
C VAL A 191 -7.98 -19.74 4.76
N ASN A 192 -7.71 -19.10 3.62
CA ASN A 192 -8.70 -18.78 2.59
C ASN A 192 -9.84 -17.83 3.04
N SER A 193 -9.73 -17.16 4.17
CA SER A 193 -10.62 -16.06 4.56
C SER A 193 -10.51 -14.88 3.59
N THR A 194 -11.41 -13.91 3.72
CA THR A 194 -11.41 -12.66 2.96
C THR A 194 -11.31 -11.47 3.91
N VAL A 195 -10.54 -10.46 3.52
CA VAL A 195 -10.56 -9.13 4.15
C VAL A 195 -11.05 -8.09 3.15
N SER A 196 -11.64 -7.00 3.64
CA SER A 196 -12.11 -5.88 2.81
C SER A 196 -10.99 -5.27 1.97
N GLU A 197 -9.78 -5.16 2.53
CA GLU A 197 -8.55 -4.77 1.81
C GLU A 197 -8.34 -5.59 0.52
N GLY A 198 -8.52 -6.91 0.59
CA GLY A 198 -8.37 -7.79 -0.58
C GLY A 198 -9.43 -7.53 -1.66
N ILE A 199 -10.66 -7.24 -1.26
CA ILE A 199 -11.72 -6.87 -2.19
C ILE A 199 -11.38 -5.53 -2.85
N ALA A 200 -10.91 -4.55 -2.09
CA ALA A 200 -10.51 -3.24 -2.59
C ALA A 200 -9.35 -3.34 -3.60
N TYR A 201 -8.30 -4.11 -3.29
CA TYR A 201 -7.22 -4.39 -4.25
C TYR A 201 -7.76 -5.07 -5.51
N GLY A 202 -8.69 -6.02 -5.36
CA GLY A 202 -9.31 -6.70 -6.50
C GLY A 202 -10.09 -5.76 -7.40
N LEU A 203 -10.80 -4.79 -6.85
CA LEU A 203 -11.51 -3.77 -7.60
C LEU A 203 -10.53 -2.85 -8.37
N LEU A 204 -9.48 -2.36 -7.70
CA LEU A 204 -8.45 -1.55 -8.36
C LEU A 204 -7.76 -2.33 -9.49
N LEU A 205 -7.30 -3.55 -9.20
CA LEU A 205 -6.62 -4.40 -10.18
C LEU A 205 -7.50 -4.68 -11.39
N SER A 206 -8.79 -4.95 -11.19
CA SER A 206 -9.72 -5.28 -12.28
C SER A 206 -10.08 -4.07 -13.13
N VAL A 207 -10.29 -2.88 -12.53
CA VAL A 207 -10.58 -1.68 -13.31
C VAL A 207 -9.39 -1.24 -14.16
N TYR A 208 -8.17 -1.35 -13.65
CA TYR A 208 -6.96 -1.02 -14.41
C TYR A 208 -6.63 -2.07 -15.48
N ALA A 209 -7.05 -3.32 -15.30
CA ALA A 209 -6.93 -4.39 -16.28
C ALA A 209 -8.07 -4.46 -17.31
N ASP A 210 -9.08 -3.58 -17.20
CA ASP A 210 -10.27 -3.56 -18.06
C ASP A 210 -11.17 -4.81 -17.93
N ASP A 211 -11.30 -5.34 -16.71
CA ASP A 211 -12.07 -6.54 -16.39
C ASP A 211 -13.35 -6.21 -15.60
N GLN A 212 -14.33 -5.60 -16.28
CA GLN A 212 -15.61 -5.21 -15.70
C GLN A 212 -16.38 -6.38 -15.05
N PRO A 213 -16.46 -7.61 -15.65
CA PRO A 213 -17.17 -8.71 -15.01
C PRO A 213 -16.57 -9.14 -13.65
N THR A 214 -15.25 -9.10 -13.51
CA THR A 214 -14.59 -9.38 -12.22
C THR A 214 -14.85 -8.27 -11.22
N PHE A 215 -14.76 -7.01 -11.63
CA PHE A 215 -15.07 -5.83 -10.82
C PHE A 215 -16.47 -5.92 -10.22
N ASP A 216 -17.48 -6.12 -11.06
CA ASP A 216 -18.89 -6.15 -10.66
C ASP A 216 -19.16 -7.25 -9.62
N LYS A 217 -18.59 -8.43 -9.83
CA LYS A 217 -18.76 -9.56 -8.90
C LYS A 217 -18.06 -9.34 -7.54
N LEU A 218 -16.88 -8.70 -7.53
CA LEU A 218 -16.20 -8.33 -6.29
C LEU A 218 -16.99 -7.26 -5.53
N TRP A 219 -17.50 -6.24 -6.23
CA TRP A 219 -18.37 -5.25 -5.62
C TRP A 219 -19.65 -5.86 -5.04
N GLN A 220 -20.32 -6.72 -5.80
CA GLN A 220 -21.53 -7.41 -5.31
C GLN A 220 -21.26 -8.28 -4.07
N TYR A 221 -20.07 -8.89 -3.98
CA TYR A 221 -19.66 -9.62 -2.78
C TYR A 221 -19.50 -8.67 -1.58
N SER A 222 -18.84 -7.53 -1.72
CA SER A 222 -18.67 -6.58 -0.62
C SER A 222 -20.02 -6.15 -0.03
N GLN A 223 -21.04 -6.00 -0.86
CA GLN A 223 -22.38 -5.58 -0.47
C GLN A 223 -23.16 -6.62 0.34
N LYS A 224 -22.65 -7.86 0.47
CA LYS A 224 -23.22 -8.90 1.33
C LYS A 224 -22.75 -8.79 2.79
N TRP A 225 -21.70 -8.03 3.02
CA TRP A 225 -20.97 -7.99 4.28
C TRP A 225 -20.95 -6.62 4.92
N LEU A 226 -21.95 -5.80 4.63
CA LEU A 226 -22.06 -4.47 5.22
C LEU A 226 -22.37 -4.54 6.72
N ASP A 227 -21.78 -3.62 7.46
CA ASP A 227 -22.09 -3.37 8.85
C ASP A 227 -23.32 -2.44 9.02
N SER A 228 -23.57 -1.96 10.24
CA SER A 228 -24.68 -1.06 10.54
C SER A 228 -24.55 0.34 9.91
N ASN A 229 -23.34 0.78 9.58
CA ASN A 229 -23.04 2.05 8.91
C ASN A 229 -23.09 1.90 7.38
N GLY A 230 -23.21 0.65 6.91
CA GLY A 230 -23.27 0.31 5.50
C GLY A 230 -21.90 0.34 4.82
N LEU A 231 -20.83 0.15 5.59
CA LEU A 231 -19.46 -0.11 5.14
C LEU A 231 -19.16 -1.60 5.23
N MET A 232 -18.17 -2.12 4.52
CA MET A 232 -17.88 -3.54 4.52
C MET A 232 -17.16 -3.97 5.81
N ASN A 233 -17.72 -4.95 6.55
CA ASN A 233 -16.99 -5.59 7.65
C ASN A 233 -15.64 -6.11 7.16
N TRP A 234 -14.57 -5.81 7.91
CA TRP A 234 -13.21 -5.99 7.42
C TRP A 234 -12.76 -7.46 7.28
N TYR A 235 -13.41 -8.44 7.96
CA TYR A 235 -12.94 -9.82 7.98
C TYR A 235 -14.07 -10.84 7.89
N ILE A 236 -14.06 -11.70 6.87
CA ILE A 236 -15.06 -12.70 6.55
C ILE A 236 -14.41 -14.08 6.51
N ASN A 237 -15.05 -15.11 7.06
CA ASN A 237 -14.56 -16.48 7.07
C ASN A 237 -14.45 -17.08 5.65
N ALA A 238 -13.68 -18.16 5.53
CA ALA A 238 -13.44 -18.83 4.25
C ALA A 238 -14.71 -19.39 3.61
N ALA A 239 -15.66 -19.85 4.42
CA ALA A 239 -16.93 -20.38 3.95
C ALA A 239 -17.91 -19.30 3.45
N GLY A 240 -17.64 -18.01 3.69
CA GLY A 240 -18.55 -16.92 3.34
C GLY A 240 -19.89 -17.00 4.07
N THR A 241 -19.86 -17.34 5.34
CA THR A 241 -21.06 -17.54 6.20
C THR A 241 -21.05 -16.72 7.46
N GLN A 242 -19.88 -16.12 7.83
CA GLN A 242 -19.70 -15.44 9.10
C GLN A 242 -18.73 -14.26 8.98
N VAL A 243 -19.09 -13.15 9.63
CA VAL A 243 -18.20 -12.04 9.94
C VAL A 243 -17.32 -12.47 11.12
N LEU A 244 -15.99 -12.44 10.92
CA LEU A 244 -14.99 -12.71 11.95
C LEU A 244 -14.44 -11.43 12.57
N GLY A 245 -14.46 -10.32 11.83
CA GLY A 245 -14.10 -8.99 12.31
C GLY A 245 -15.14 -7.97 11.90
N THR A 246 -15.77 -7.34 12.90
CA THR A 246 -16.82 -6.33 12.72
C THR A 246 -16.25 -4.94 12.53
N GLY A 247 -17.01 -4.09 11.85
CA GLY A 247 -16.61 -2.73 11.47
C GLY A 247 -15.82 -2.71 10.17
N ALA A 248 -15.63 -1.53 9.64
CA ALA A 248 -14.90 -1.30 8.40
C ALA A 248 -13.42 -0.98 8.64
N ALA A 249 -12.61 -1.10 7.59
CA ALA A 249 -11.22 -0.66 7.55
C ALA A 249 -11.08 0.39 6.46
N SER A 250 -10.70 1.61 6.86
CA SER A 250 -10.77 2.79 5.99
C SER A 250 -9.89 2.72 4.76
N ASP A 251 -8.76 2.01 4.81
CA ASP A 251 -7.91 1.78 3.64
C ASP A 251 -8.65 1.04 2.52
N ALA A 252 -9.51 0.10 2.90
CA ALA A 252 -10.33 -0.64 1.96
C ALA A 252 -11.46 0.21 1.38
N ASP A 253 -12.15 0.98 2.23
CA ASP A 253 -13.29 1.77 1.78
C ASP A 253 -12.87 2.90 0.85
N GLU A 254 -11.72 3.56 1.12
CA GLU A 254 -11.13 4.55 0.21
C GLU A 254 -10.78 3.96 -1.15
N ASP A 255 -10.11 2.80 -1.16
CA ASP A 255 -9.72 2.12 -2.38
C ASP A 255 -10.95 1.64 -3.17
N MET A 256 -11.99 1.14 -2.50
CA MET A 256 -13.27 0.78 -3.13
C MET A 256 -13.99 2.00 -3.72
N ALA A 257 -14.03 3.11 -2.97
CA ALA A 257 -14.66 4.35 -3.44
C ALA A 257 -13.96 4.92 -4.68
N TYR A 258 -12.62 4.91 -4.67
CA TYR A 258 -11.86 5.36 -5.83
C TYR A 258 -12.00 4.38 -7.01
N ALA A 259 -12.00 3.08 -6.77
CA ALA A 259 -12.20 2.08 -7.81
C ALA A 259 -13.55 2.24 -8.53
N LEU A 260 -14.62 2.62 -7.81
CA LEU A 260 -15.93 2.93 -8.42
C LEU A 260 -15.86 4.19 -9.31
N ILE A 261 -15.12 5.23 -8.90
CA ILE A 261 -14.90 6.42 -9.74
C ILE A 261 -14.13 6.03 -11.01
N ALA A 262 -13.10 5.22 -10.87
CA ALA A 262 -12.32 4.72 -12.00
C ALA A 262 -13.17 3.84 -12.94
N ALA A 263 -14.09 3.03 -12.39
CA ALA A 263 -15.04 2.22 -13.15
C ALA A 263 -16.02 3.07 -13.96
N ASP A 264 -16.55 4.14 -13.36
CA ASP A 264 -17.40 5.09 -14.09
C ASP A 264 -16.65 5.79 -15.21
N ALA A 265 -15.42 6.25 -14.95
CA ALA A 265 -14.59 6.89 -15.97
C ALA A 265 -14.20 5.93 -17.11
N ARG A 266 -14.04 4.64 -16.81
CA ARG A 266 -13.61 3.65 -17.79
C ARG A 266 -14.76 3.05 -18.62
N TRP A 267 -15.83 2.67 -17.96
CA TRP A 267 -16.93 1.93 -18.58
C TRP A 267 -18.23 2.73 -18.63
N GLY A 268 -18.38 3.73 -17.76
CA GLY A 268 -19.64 4.44 -17.59
C GLY A 268 -20.77 3.56 -17.04
N GLY A 269 -21.88 4.19 -16.66
CA GLY A 269 -23.08 3.47 -16.27
C GLY A 269 -22.90 2.55 -15.05
N LYS A 270 -23.34 1.29 -15.17
CA LYS A 270 -23.46 0.38 -14.02
C LYS A 270 -22.99 -1.06 -14.24
N GLY A 271 -22.55 -1.42 -15.43
CA GLY A 271 -22.25 -2.82 -15.77
C GLY A 271 -23.41 -3.76 -15.44
N SER A 272 -23.13 -4.83 -14.68
CA SER A 272 -24.15 -5.76 -14.16
C SER A 272 -24.76 -5.35 -12.81
N LEU A 273 -24.40 -4.18 -12.29
CA LEU A 273 -24.90 -3.66 -11.01
C LEU A 273 -26.30 -3.06 -11.16
N THR A 274 -26.95 -2.77 -10.05
CA THR A 274 -28.28 -2.12 -10.03
C THR A 274 -28.20 -0.61 -10.11
N THR A 275 -27.10 -0.03 -9.63
CA THR A 275 -26.86 1.42 -9.50
C THR A 275 -25.58 1.78 -10.26
N ASN A 276 -25.52 3.01 -10.82
CA ASN A 276 -24.36 3.48 -11.54
C ASN A 276 -23.13 3.55 -10.62
N TYR A 277 -21.95 3.31 -11.19
CA TYR A 277 -20.69 3.34 -10.45
C TYR A 277 -20.47 4.66 -9.72
N ILE A 278 -20.74 5.78 -10.37
CA ILE A 278 -20.53 7.10 -9.77
C ILE A 278 -21.50 7.38 -8.60
N ASP A 279 -22.74 6.87 -8.64
CA ASP A 279 -23.69 7.05 -7.56
C ASP A 279 -23.33 6.16 -6.35
N LEU A 280 -22.80 4.96 -6.61
CA LEU A 280 -22.24 4.08 -5.58
C LEU A 280 -21.01 4.73 -4.93
N ALA A 281 -20.10 5.31 -5.74
CA ALA A 281 -18.94 6.03 -5.25
C ALA A 281 -19.34 7.18 -4.32
N LYS A 282 -20.26 8.06 -4.76
CA LYS A 282 -20.75 9.18 -3.94
C LYS A 282 -21.35 8.73 -2.63
N THR A 283 -22.11 7.62 -2.66
CA THR A 283 -22.71 7.05 -1.45
C THR A 283 -21.63 6.57 -0.48
N LEU A 284 -20.64 5.82 -0.98
CA LEU A 284 -19.54 5.30 -0.16
C LEU A 284 -18.67 6.44 0.39
N ILE A 285 -18.31 7.43 -0.42
CA ILE A 285 -17.55 8.61 0.00
C ILE A 285 -18.29 9.38 1.12
N GLY A 286 -19.61 9.50 1.01
CA GLY A 286 -20.42 10.11 2.05
C GLY A 286 -20.36 9.36 3.39
N LYS A 287 -20.33 8.03 3.35
CA LYS A 287 -20.18 7.18 4.55
C LYS A 287 -18.77 7.26 5.14
N ILE A 288 -17.73 7.21 4.33
CA ILE A 288 -16.34 7.44 4.77
C ILE A 288 -16.24 8.77 5.50
N TRP A 289 -16.76 9.86 4.89
CA TRP A 289 -16.75 11.18 5.50
C TRP A 289 -17.46 11.20 6.85
N GLN A 290 -18.62 10.55 6.95
CA GLN A 290 -19.46 10.55 8.15
C GLN A 290 -18.89 9.68 9.28
N TYR A 291 -18.33 8.49 8.95
CA TYR A 291 -18.02 7.47 9.95
C TYR A 291 -16.53 7.23 10.16
N GLU A 292 -15.68 7.56 9.18
CA GLU A 292 -14.25 7.27 9.23
C GLU A 292 -13.36 8.51 9.33
N VAL A 293 -13.92 9.72 9.24
CA VAL A 293 -13.17 10.95 9.44
C VAL A 293 -13.47 11.52 10.82
N ASP A 294 -12.41 11.88 11.58
CA ASP A 294 -12.55 12.56 12.86
C ASP A 294 -12.53 14.08 12.66
N HIS A 295 -13.70 14.68 12.64
CA HIS A 295 -13.89 16.12 12.46
C HIS A 295 -13.42 16.96 13.65
N THR A 296 -13.22 16.32 14.82
CA THR A 296 -12.70 17.01 16.02
C THR A 296 -11.18 17.17 15.99
N ARG A 297 -10.50 16.41 15.10
CA ARG A 297 -9.04 16.41 14.91
C ARG A 297 -8.64 16.83 13.49
N SER A 298 -9.21 17.94 13.02
CA SER A 298 -8.91 18.54 11.71
C SER A 298 -9.14 17.59 10.54
N ASP A 299 -10.21 16.82 10.60
CA ASP A 299 -10.61 15.84 9.57
C ASP A 299 -9.56 14.76 9.31
N VAL A 300 -8.92 14.24 10.38
CA VAL A 300 -8.00 13.11 10.26
C VAL A 300 -8.78 11.82 9.97
N LEU A 301 -8.29 11.01 9.04
CA LEU A 301 -8.85 9.69 8.79
C LEU A 301 -8.58 8.76 9.98
N LYS A 302 -9.63 8.12 10.47
CA LYS A 302 -9.54 7.04 11.46
C LYS A 302 -9.21 5.72 10.77
N PRO A 303 -8.66 4.73 11.48
CA PRO A 303 -8.39 3.41 10.89
C PRO A 303 -9.63 2.59 10.52
N GLY A 304 -10.80 3.02 10.95
CA GLY A 304 -12.08 2.38 10.67
C GLY A 304 -13.23 3.16 11.30
N ASP A 305 -14.44 2.71 11.02
CA ASP A 305 -15.66 3.37 11.46
C ASP A 305 -16.03 3.06 12.93
N MET A 306 -15.66 1.88 13.43
CA MET A 306 -15.98 1.38 14.77
C MET A 306 -14.72 1.17 15.62
N GLY A 307 -14.79 1.57 16.90
CA GLY A 307 -13.72 1.34 17.87
C GLY A 307 -12.51 2.28 17.76
N PHE A 308 -12.52 3.25 16.86
CA PHE A 308 -11.47 4.25 16.69
C PHE A 308 -12.02 5.66 16.85
N ASP A 309 -11.27 6.50 17.57
CA ASP A 309 -11.62 7.90 17.85
C ASP A 309 -10.65 8.91 17.20
N GLY A 310 -9.76 8.43 16.32
CA GLY A 310 -8.75 9.26 15.66
C GLY A 310 -7.58 9.68 16.55
N SER A 311 -7.50 9.24 17.82
CA SER A 311 -6.36 9.49 18.69
C SER A 311 -5.13 8.68 18.33
N VAL A 312 -5.34 7.51 17.74
CA VAL A 312 -4.32 6.65 17.14
C VAL A 312 -4.77 6.28 15.72
N ILE A 313 -3.87 6.42 14.78
CA ILE A 313 -4.13 6.31 13.34
C ILE A 313 -3.12 5.38 12.68
N ASN A 314 -3.49 4.83 11.54
CA ASN A 314 -2.56 4.15 10.63
C ASN A 314 -2.19 5.11 9.49
N ILE A 315 -0.92 5.52 9.43
CA ILE A 315 -0.46 6.53 8.46
C ILE A 315 -0.58 6.01 7.02
N SER A 316 -0.43 4.71 6.82
CA SER A 316 -0.48 4.10 5.50
C SER A 316 -1.87 4.17 4.84
N TYR A 317 -2.91 4.43 5.63
CA TYR A 317 -4.28 4.58 5.15
C TYR A 317 -4.52 5.93 4.46
N PHE A 318 -3.68 6.93 4.67
CA PHE A 318 -3.86 8.24 4.06
C PHE A 318 -3.71 8.20 2.54
N ALA A 319 -4.74 8.63 1.82
CA ALA A 319 -4.78 8.68 0.36
C ALA A 319 -5.09 10.10 -0.18
N PRO A 320 -4.18 11.07 -0.02
CA PRO A 320 -4.45 12.48 -0.36
C PRO A 320 -4.89 12.70 -1.81
N ALA A 321 -4.38 11.89 -2.75
CA ALA A 321 -4.81 11.94 -4.14
C ALA A 321 -6.30 11.60 -4.29
N TYR A 322 -6.77 10.57 -3.59
CA TYR A 322 -8.17 10.15 -3.62
C TYR A 322 -9.06 11.20 -2.97
N TYR A 323 -8.64 11.82 -1.87
CA TYR A 323 -9.41 12.88 -1.21
C TYR A 323 -9.67 14.06 -2.14
N LYS A 324 -8.67 14.48 -2.92
CA LYS A 324 -8.86 15.53 -3.93
C LYS A 324 -9.88 15.13 -5.00
N VAL A 325 -9.90 13.86 -5.39
CA VAL A 325 -10.91 13.30 -6.32
C VAL A 325 -12.29 13.23 -5.65
N PHE A 326 -12.37 12.75 -4.40
CA PHE A 326 -13.62 12.68 -3.64
C PHE A 326 -14.26 14.06 -3.49
N GLY A 327 -13.47 15.08 -3.20
CA GLY A 327 -13.92 16.46 -3.12
C GLY A 327 -14.56 16.95 -4.42
N ARG A 328 -13.96 16.67 -5.58
CA ARG A 328 -14.50 17.04 -6.90
C ARG A 328 -15.82 16.30 -7.19
N VAL A 329 -15.83 14.97 -6.99
CA VAL A 329 -16.97 14.11 -7.31
C VAL A 329 -18.20 14.42 -6.44
N THR A 330 -17.99 14.77 -5.17
CA THR A 330 -19.07 15.06 -4.21
C THR A 330 -19.42 16.56 -4.10
N GLY A 331 -18.63 17.44 -4.71
CA GLY A 331 -18.74 18.89 -4.53
C GLY A 331 -18.26 19.39 -3.16
N GLN A 332 -17.59 18.54 -2.36
CA GLN A 332 -17.10 18.87 -1.01
C GLN A 332 -15.58 19.13 -1.00
N THR A 333 -15.11 19.88 -1.97
CA THR A 333 -13.67 20.10 -2.22
C THR A 333 -12.92 20.67 -1.01
N ALA A 334 -13.54 21.63 -0.28
CA ALA A 334 -12.90 22.24 0.90
C ALA A 334 -12.65 21.19 2.02
N ASN A 335 -13.63 20.35 2.28
CA ASN A 335 -13.60 19.31 3.30
C ASN A 335 -12.49 18.29 3.01
N TRP A 336 -12.51 17.71 1.82
CA TRP A 336 -11.55 16.69 1.43
C TRP A 336 -10.13 17.25 1.23
N ASN A 337 -9.97 18.51 0.82
CA ASN A 337 -8.67 19.17 0.82
C ASN A 337 -8.12 19.37 2.23
N ASN A 338 -9.00 19.61 3.25
CA ASN A 338 -8.55 19.67 4.63
C ASN A 338 -8.07 18.30 5.12
N ALA A 339 -8.79 17.21 4.82
CA ALA A 339 -8.34 15.85 5.13
C ALA A 339 -6.99 15.51 4.44
N ALA A 340 -6.82 15.89 3.17
CA ALA A 340 -5.55 15.74 2.47
C ALA A 340 -4.41 16.54 3.15
N LYS A 341 -4.66 17.79 3.51
CA LYS A 341 -3.70 18.63 4.24
C LYS A 341 -3.33 18.00 5.57
N THR A 342 -4.31 17.54 6.35
CA THR A 342 -4.09 16.91 7.66
C THR A 342 -3.25 15.65 7.53
N SER A 343 -3.47 14.84 6.49
CA SER A 343 -2.64 13.66 6.22
C SER A 343 -1.16 14.03 6.06
N TYR A 344 -0.86 15.07 5.28
CA TYR A 344 0.51 15.56 5.14
C TYR A 344 1.07 16.14 6.44
N ASP A 345 0.26 16.90 7.19
CA ASP A 345 0.68 17.47 8.48
C ASP A 345 1.10 16.37 9.47
N VAL A 346 0.37 15.25 9.49
CA VAL A 346 0.70 14.10 10.33
C VAL A 346 1.97 13.42 9.85
N ILE A 347 2.09 13.10 8.55
CA ILE A 347 3.29 12.49 7.97
C ILE A 347 4.54 13.31 8.31
N GLU A 348 4.50 14.62 8.10
CA GLU A 348 5.62 15.51 8.40
C GLU A 348 6.00 15.53 9.88
N LYS A 349 5.00 15.52 10.80
CA LYS A 349 5.25 15.45 12.24
C LYS A 349 5.91 14.14 12.67
N THR A 350 5.64 13.02 11.97
CA THR A 350 6.29 11.75 12.30
C THR A 350 7.76 11.70 11.90
N LEU A 351 8.19 12.53 10.94
CA LEU A 351 9.55 12.57 10.44
C LEU A 351 10.40 13.57 11.25
N ASN A 352 10.92 13.12 12.36
CA ASN A 352 11.64 13.98 13.31
C ASN A 352 12.86 13.28 13.92
N ALA A 353 13.73 14.05 14.58
CA ALA A 353 14.96 13.55 15.20
C ALA A 353 14.69 12.61 16.38
N GLN A 354 13.58 12.80 17.11
CA GLN A 354 13.24 11.95 18.26
C GLN A 354 12.88 10.53 17.80
N ASN A 355 12.19 10.41 16.68
CA ASN A 355 11.86 9.12 16.08
C ASN A 355 13.05 8.50 15.30
N GLY A 356 14.11 9.25 15.06
CA GLY A 356 15.29 8.80 14.30
C GLY A 356 15.10 8.75 12.78
N ASN A 357 13.98 9.28 12.25
CA ASN A 357 13.57 9.13 10.85
C ASN A 357 13.48 10.45 10.06
N ALA A 358 14.03 11.53 10.58
CA ALA A 358 13.90 12.87 9.98
C ALA A 358 14.31 12.96 8.50
N SER A 359 15.27 12.13 8.08
CA SER A 359 15.87 12.18 6.74
C SER A 359 15.57 10.96 5.85
N ASN A 360 15.09 9.84 6.41
CA ASN A 360 14.94 8.58 5.68
C ASN A 360 13.50 8.30 5.18
N GLY A 361 12.50 9.07 5.63
CA GLY A 361 11.11 8.89 5.18
C GLY A 361 10.36 7.68 5.77
N LEU A 362 10.97 6.93 6.68
CA LEU A 362 10.33 5.77 7.31
C LEU A 362 9.28 6.22 8.33
N VAL A 363 8.01 6.20 7.96
CA VAL A 363 6.92 6.51 8.88
C VAL A 363 6.55 5.28 9.72
N PRO A 364 6.14 5.44 10.98
CA PRO A 364 5.61 4.33 11.79
C PRO A 364 4.30 3.82 11.17
N ALA A 365 4.03 2.51 11.27
CA ALA A 365 2.76 1.95 10.84
C ALA A 365 1.60 2.59 11.63
N TRP A 366 1.75 2.70 12.94
CA TRP A 366 0.77 3.31 13.82
C TRP A 366 1.35 4.50 14.60
N SER A 367 0.59 5.57 14.69
CA SER A 367 1.01 6.78 15.42
C SER A 367 -0.19 7.57 15.95
N THR A 368 0.10 8.57 16.80
CA THR A 368 -0.84 9.65 17.09
C THR A 368 -0.84 10.69 15.96
N PRO A 369 -1.89 11.51 15.82
CA PRO A 369 -1.88 12.66 14.90
C PRO A 369 -0.79 13.71 15.21
N ALA A 370 -0.21 13.66 16.40
CA ALA A 370 0.95 14.49 16.79
C ALA A 370 2.30 13.94 16.30
N GLY A 371 2.30 12.76 15.64
CA GLY A 371 3.50 12.15 15.05
C GLY A 371 4.30 11.26 15.99
N MET A 372 3.73 10.87 17.13
CA MET A 372 4.38 9.92 18.05
C MET A 372 4.02 8.48 17.65
N PRO A 373 4.99 7.56 17.45
CA PRO A 373 4.73 6.16 17.27
C PRO A 373 3.90 5.60 18.44
N MET A 374 2.73 5.06 18.15
CA MET A 374 1.79 4.56 19.16
C MET A 374 0.86 3.52 18.58
N ALA A 375 0.82 2.34 19.20
CA ALA A 375 -0.18 1.32 18.88
C ALA A 375 -1.54 1.67 19.50
N PRO A 376 -2.66 1.25 18.90
CA PRO A 376 -3.96 1.31 19.55
C PRO A 376 -3.91 0.56 20.88
N PRO A 377 -4.53 1.10 21.95
CA PRO A 377 -4.42 0.55 23.29
C PRO A 377 -4.81 -0.93 23.36
N GLY A 378 -3.98 -1.74 24.00
CA GLY A 378 -4.21 -3.18 24.22
C GLY A 378 -3.98 -4.07 23.00
N THR A 379 -3.47 -3.53 21.88
CA THR A 379 -3.38 -4.31 20.63
C THR A 379 -1.99 -4.86 20.34
N GLY A 380 -0.92 -4.24 20.84
CA GLY A 380 0.44 -4.60 20.49
C GLY A 380 0.80 -4.39 19.01
N MET A 381 0.03 -3.56 18.29
CA MET A 381 0.29 -3.27 16.89
C MET A 381 1.65 -2.60 16.71
N PRO A 382 2.33 -2.87 15.57
CA PRO A 382 3.70 -2.39 15.37
C PRO A 382 3.77 -0.87 15.20
N THR A 383 4.77 -0.27 15.82
CA THR A 383 5.06 1.18 15.73
C THR A 383 6.31 1.48 14.90
N HIS A 384 6.93 0.46 14.31
CA HIS A 384 7.99 0.60 13.31
C HIS A 384 7.41 0.67 11.89
N ASN A 385 8.24 0.95 10.90
CA ASN A 385 7.84 0.93 9.49
C ASN A 385 7.79 -0.53 9.02
N GLN A 386 6.61 -1.01 8.62
CA GLN A 386 6.46 -2.40 8.20
C GLN A 386 5.22 -2.60 7.32
N LEU A 387 5.19 -3.65 6.54
CA LEU A 387 4.09 -4.14 5.69
C LEU A 387 3.12 -3.05 5.20
N ASP A 388 2.17 -2.62 6.04
CA ASP A 388 1.21 -1.56 5.74
C ASP A 388 1.89 -0.26 5.29
N SER A 389 3.07 0.03 5.83
CA SER A 389 3.79 1.28 5.56
C SER A 389 4.23 1.42 4.10
N CYS A 390 4.23 0.33 3.31
CA CYS A 390 4.50 0.38 1.88
C CYS A 390 3.47 1.23 1.12
N ARG A 391 2.24 1.35 1.64
CA ARG A 391 1.19 2.18 1.04
C ARG A 391 1.58 3.66 1.03
N THR A 392 2.29 4.15 2.05
CA THR A 392 2.61 5.58 2.15
C THR A 392 3.40 6.09 0.95
N PRO A 393 4.58 5.55 0.57
CA PRO A 393 5.29 6.01 -0.62
C PRO A 393 4.48 5.79 -1.91
N PHE A 394 3.71 4.72 -2.01
CA PHE A 394 2.86 4.48 -3.16
C PHE A 394 1.77 5.54 -3.30
N ARG A 395 0.97 5.79 -2.26
CA ARG A 395 -0.16 6.74 -2.27
C ARG A 395 0.30 8.19 -2.46
N LEU A 396 1.44 8.56 -1.87
CA LEU A 396 2.00 9.90 -2.08
C LEU A 396 2.61 10.05 -3.49
N ALA A 397 3.18 8.99 -4.07
CA ALA A 397 3.59 9.02 -5.47
C ALA A 397 2.40 9.21 -6.41
N VAL A 398 1.27 8.56 -6.13
CA VAL A 398 0.03 8.80 -6.87
C VAL A 398 -0.37 10.28 -6.80
N ASP A 399 -0.30 10.91 -5.61
CA ASP A 399 -0.65 12.33 -5.48
C ASP A 399 0.32 13.26 -6.22
N TYR A 400 1.63 12.97 -6.20
CA TYR A 400 2.57 13.73 -7.01
C TYR A 400 2.35 13.52 -8.51
N CYS A 401 2.14 12.26 -8.93
CA CYS A 401 1.94 11.98 -10.36
C CYS A 401 0.69 12.69 -10.91
N TRP A 402 -0.39 12.72 -10.14
CA TRP A 402 -1.64 13.33 -10.57
C TRP A 402 -1.69 14.87 -10.40
N ASN A 403 -1.18 15.36 -9.29
CA ASN A 403 -1.42 16.73 -8.84
C ASN A 403 -0.13 17.58 -8.70
N ALA A 404 1.06 17.02 -8.97
CA ALA A 404 2.35 17.66 -8.73
C ALA A 404 2.50 18.18 -7.28
N GLU A 405 1.95 17.47 -6.30
CA GLU A 405 1.94 17.89 -4.89
C GLU A 405 3.36 18.02 -4.32
N PRO A 406 3.81 19.22 -3.93
CA PRO A 406 5.20 19.43 -3.52
C PRO A 406 5.54 18.74 -2.19
N ARG A 407 4.57 18.58 -1.28
CA ARG A 407 4.76 17.88 -0.01
C ARG A 407 4.97 16.38 -0.24
N ALA A 408 4.26 15.80 -1.22
CA ALA A 408 4.49 14.43 -1.66
C ALA A 408 5.91 14.26 -2.18
N LEU A 409 6.38 15.16 -3.06
CA LEU A 409 7.74 15.10 -3.59
C LEU A 409 8.79 15.18 -2.48
N THR A 410 8.61 16.07 -1.51
CA THR A 410 9.52 16.23 -0.36
C THR A 410 9.62 14.92 0.45
N TYR A 411 8.51 14.25 0.71
CA TYR A 411 8.50 12.94 1.35
C TYR A 411 9.19 11.88 0.48
N LEU A 412 8.83 11.82 -0.80
CA LEU A 412 9.33 10.82 -1.74
C LEU A 412 10.84 10.92 -1.95
N GLN A 413 11.40 12.11 -1.94
CA GLN A 413 12.85 12.30 -2.00
C GLN A 413 13.59 11.67 -0.81
N LYS A 414 13.00 11.71 0.40
CA LYS A 414 13.58 11.08 1.59
C LYS A 414 13.53 9.56 1.50
N ILE A 415 12.35 9.00 1.27
CA ILE A 415 12.17 7.54 1.29
C ILE A 415 12.84 6.86 0.09
N THR A 416 12.81 7.46 -1.10
CA THR A 416 13.52 6.90 -2.26
C THR A 416 15.03 7.04 -2.14
N GLY A 417 15.51 8.11 -1.48
CA GLY A 417 16.94 8.23 -1.13
C GLY A 417 17.40 7.13 -0.19
N PHE A 418 16.59 6.80 0.80
CA PHE A 418 16.83 5.70 1.71
C PHE A 418 16.89 4.35 0.96
N TYR A 419 15.89 4.03 0.16
CA TYR A 419 15.86 2.79 -0.62
C TYR A 419 16.97 2.70 -1.67
N ALA A 420 17.33 3.81 -2.29
CA ALA A 420 18.45 3.87 -3.24
C ALA A 420 19.80 3.58 -2.56
N GLY A 421 19.98 4.02 -1.31
CA GLY A 421 21.15 3.69 -0.51
C GLY A 421 21.27 2.21 -0.14
N ILE A 422 20.14 1.52 -0.04
CA ILE A 422 20.09 0.07 0.24
C ILE A 422 20.24 -0.74 -1.06
N GLY A 423 19.69 -0.26 -2.16
CA GLY A 423 19.54 -1.00 -3.43
C GLY A 423 18.32 -1.93 -3.45
N ALA A 424 17.63 -2.00 -4.59
CA ALA A 424 16.36 -2.73 -4.73
C ALA A 424 16.44 -4.21 -4.28
N ALA A 425 17.56 -4.88 -4.54
CA ALA A 425 17.76 -6.29 -4.18
C ALA A 425 17.80 -6.55 -2.66
N ASN A 426 18.03 -5.52 -1.85
CA ASN A 426 18.21 -5.62 -0.41
C ASN A 426 17.04 -5.04 0.40
N ILE A 427 15.98 -4.57 -0.27
CA ILE A 427 14.79 -4.06 0.39
C ILE A 427 14.05 -5.20 1.08
N VAL A 428 13.68 -5.00 2.35
CA VAL A 428 12.91 -5.94 3.19
C VAL A 428 11.53 -5.36 3.52
N ASP A 429 10.62 -6.19 4.05
CA ASP A 429 9.23 -5.82 4.36
C ASP A 429 9.06 -5.02 5.65
N GLY A 430 10.15 -4.55 6.27
CA GLY A 430 10.07 -3.69 7.45
C GLY A 430 11.40 -3.22 8.00
N TYR A 431 11.36 -2.03 8.60
CA TYR A 431 12.51 -1.31 9.14
C TYR A 431 12.16 -0.68 10.49
N ASP A 432 13.12 -0.66 11.39
CA ASP A 432 13.10 0.28 12.51
C ASP A 432 13.14 1.71 11.97
N LEU A 433 12.58 2.66 12.68
CA LEU A 433 12.50 4.04 12.17
C LEU A 433 13.87 4.67 11.92
N ASN A 434 14.94 4.20 12.58
CA ASN A 434 16.31 4.64 12.34
C ASN A 434 16.96 4.06 11.05
N GLY A 435 16.25 3.19 10.32
CA GLY A 435 16.70 2.65 9.04
C GLY A 435 17.28 1.23 9.10
N ASN A 436 17.41 0.62 10.28
CA ASN A 436 17.84 -0.77 10.35
C ASN A 436 16.72 -1.71 9.90
N PRO A 437 17.01 -2.79 9.15
CA PRO A 437 16.02 -3.83 8.91
C PRO A 437 15.48 -4.35 10.24
N HIS A 438 14.16 -4.38 10.39
CA HIS A 438 13.54 -4.91 11.60
C HIS A 438 13.75 -6.43 11.67
N ALA A 439 14.13 -6.95 12.86
CA ALA A 439 14.56 -8.34 13.04
C ALA A 439 13.60 -9.39 12.44
N GLN A 440 12.29 -9.12 12.47
CA GLN A 440 11.25 -9.98 11.91
C GLN A 440 11.35 -10.12 10.38
N PHE A 441 11.93 -9.14 9.67
CA PHE A 441 11.90 -9.04 8.21
C PHE A 441 13.26 -9.23 7.54
N VAL A 442 14.32 -9.51 8.28
CA VAL A 442 15.69 -9.64 7.73
C VAL A 442 15.83 -10.75 6.68
N THR A 443 14.90 -11.70 6.64
CA THR A 443 14.90 -12.82 5.69
C THR A 443 14.03 -12.60 4.47
N THR A 444 13.29 -11.48 4.39
CA THR A 444 12.32 -11.20 3.33
C THR A 444 12.82 -10.06 2.42
N GLY A 445 14.05 -10.13 1.96
CA GLY A 445 14.64 -9.10 1.12
C GLY A 445 14.50 -9.34 -0.38
N GLY A 446 14.76 -8.28 -1.15
CA GLY A 446 14.82 -8.31 -2.61
C GLY A 446 13.46 -8.46 -3.29
N PRO A 447 13.39 -9.15 -4.42
CA PRO A 447 12.15 -9.28 -5.20
C PRO A 447 10.97 -9.86 -4.40
N ARG A 448 11.21 -10.64 -3.37
CA ARG A 448 10.15 -11.24 -2.52
C ARG A 448 9.44 -10.22 -1.64
N ALA A 449 10.04 -9.08 -1.38
CA ALA A 449 9.41 -7.94 -0.71
C ALA A 449 8.67 -7.04 -1.72
N ALA A 450 7.77 -7.62 -2.52
CA ALA A 450 7.10 -6.91 -3.62
C ALA A 450 6.35 -5.66 -3.17
N SER A 451 5.75 -5.68 -1.98
CA SER A 451 5.07 -4.55 -1.39
C SER A 451 6.00 -3.34 -1.23
N PHE A 452 7.19 -3.55 -0.66
CA PHE A 452 8.18 -2.50 -0.46
C PHE A 452 8.97 -2.16 -1.74
N ASN A 453 9.40 -3.17 -2.51
CA ASN A 453 10.07 -2.94 -3.79
C ASN A 453 9.15 -2.22 -4.79
N GLY A 454 7.90 -2.66 -4.90
CA GLY A 454 6.92 -2.01 -5.76
C GLY A 454 6.69 -0.56 -5.37
N ALA A 455 6.48 -0.30 -4.08
CA ALA A 455 6.31 1.04 -3.56
C ALA A 455 7.55 1.92 -3.73
N ALA A 456 8.77 1.36 -3.59
CA ALA A 456 10.03 2.06 -3.85
C ALA A 456 10.14 2.44 -5.33
N GLY A 457 9.80 1.53 -6.25
CA GLY A 457 9.78 1.79 -7.69
C GLY A 457 8.79 2.88 -8.08
N VAL A 458 7.55 2.79 -7.55
CA VAL A 458 6.50 3.79 -7.78
C VAL A 458 6.90 5.14 -7.17
N GLY A 459 7.45 5.17 -5.94
CA GLY A 459 7.97 6.38 -5.32
C GLY A 459 9.08 7.04 -6.15
N ALA A 460 9.97 6.25 -6.72
CA ALA A 460 11.07 6.74 -7.56
C ALA A 460 10.60 7.29 -8.91
N MET A 461 9.38 6.99 -9.37
CA MET A 461 8.81 7.65 -10.57
C MET A 461 8.66 9.16 -10.38
N ALA A 462 8.37 9.61 -9.17
CA ALA A 462 8.21 11.03 -8.84
C ALA A 462 9.53 11.82 -8.83
N THR A 463 10.67 11.14 -8.73
CA THR A 463 11.98 11.79 -8.54
C THR A 463 12.76 12.02 -9.85
N GLY A 464 12.14 11.77 -11.00
CA GLY A 464 12.75 12.00 -12.32
C GLY A 464 13.99 11.13 -12.56
N ALA A 465 15.11 11.75 -12.91
CA ALA A 465 16.37 11.08 -13.19
C ALA A 465 17.17 10.72 -11.92
N THR A 466 16.88 11.35 -10.76
CA THR A 466 17.71 11.26 -9.55
C THR A 466 17.86 9.81 -9.06
N TYR A 467 16.78 9.06 -9.02
CA TYR A 467 16.77 7.67 -8.55
C TYR A 467 16.33 6.69 -9.65
N ALA A 468 16.75 6.95 -10.91
CA ALA A 468 16.39 6.12 -12.06
C ALA A 468 16.86 4.67 -11.91
N THR A 469 18.04 4.43 -11.32
CA THR A 469 18.56 3.07 -11.05
C THR A 469 17.60 2.31 -10.12
N LEU A 470 17.27 2.88 -8.97
CA LEU A 470 16.29 2.25 -8.04
C LEU A 470 14.97 1.95 -8.75
N ARG A 471 14.42 2.93 -9.49
CA ARG A 471 13.16 2.79 -10.21
C ARG A 471 13.17 1.59 -11.16
N ASN A 472 14.23 1.45 -11.95
CA ASN A 472 14.36 0.39 -12.97
C ASN A 472 14.61 -0.97 -12.33
N GLU A 473 15.47 -1.04 -11.31
CA GLU A 473 15.77 -2.29 -10.59
C GLU A 473 14.56 -2.78 -9.79
N ALA A 474 13.84 -1.89 -9.12
CA ALA A 474 12.61 -2.23 -8.39
C ALA A 474 11.53 -2.76 -9.34
N TYR A 475 11.35 -2.11 -10.51
CA TYR A 475 10.44 -2.62 -11.55
C TYR A 475 10.84 -4.03 -12.00
N ALA A 476 12.10 -4.24 -12.37
CA ALA A 476 12.59 -5.55 -12.82
C ALA A 476 12.42 -6.63 -11.74
N GLY A 477 12.71 -6.29 -10.48
CA GLY A 477 12.51 -7.17 -9.33
C GLY A 477 11.06 -7.58 -9.16
N VAL A 478 10.13 -6.63 -9.18
CA VAL A 478 8.69 -6.90 -9.03
C VAL A 478 8.14 -7.68 -10.23
N ALA A 479 8.57 -7.39 -11.45
CA ALA A 479 8.13 -8.11 -12.64
C ALA A 479 8.50 -9.59 -12.61
N THR A 480 9.65 -9.97 -12.00
CA THR A 480 10.04 -11.37 -11.86
C THR A 480 9.12 -12.18 -10.95
N LEU A 481 8.41 -11.54 -10.02
CA LEU A 481 7.51 -12.22 -9.08
C LEU A 481 6.31 -12.86 -9.76
N THR A 482 5.93 -12.41 -10.94
CA THR A 482 4.86 -13.02 -11.74
C THR A 482 5.18 -14.46 -12.16
N GLN A 483 6.46 -14.85 -12.09
CA GLN A 483 6.95 -16.17 -12.47
C GLN A 483 7.18 -17.09 -11.25
N LEU A 484 7.08 -16.58 -10.03
CA LEU A 484 7.31 -17.38 -8.83
C LEU A 484 6.05 -18.16 -8.45
N ALA A 485 6.21 -19.43 -8.14
CA ALA A 485 5.17 -20.27 -7.56
C ALA A 485 4.97 -19.94 -6.07
N GLY A 486 3.70 -20.03 -5.60
CA GLY A 486 3.41 -19.97 -4.17
C GLY A 486 3.54 -18.59 -3.56
N SER A 487 2.83 -17.62 -4.11
CA SER A 487 2.82 -16.28 -3.56
C SER A 487 1.86 -16.13 -2.39
N THR A 488 2.04 -15.05 -1.66
CA THR A 488 1.13 -14.62 -0.61
C THR A 488 0.11 -13.63 -1.19
N TYR A 489 -1.06 -13.58 -0.60
CA TYR A 489 -2.12 -12.62 -0.94
C TYR A 489 -1.60 -11.18 -1.02
N TYR A 490 -0.82 -10.74 -0.02
CA TYR A 490 -0.36 -9.36 0.08
C TYR A 490 0.67 -9.03 -1.00
N GLN A 491 1.70 -9.86 -1.13
CA GLN A 491 2.78 -9.63 -2.11
C GLN A 491 2.28 -9.66 -3.56
N GLU A 492 1.36 -10.57 -3.90
CA GLU A 492 0.77 -10.61 -5.26
C GLU A 492 -0.09 -9.38 -5.56
N SER A 493 -0.90 -8.95 -4.62
CA SER A 493 -1.72 -7.76 -4.80
C SER A 493 -0.85 -6.52 -5.05
N TRP A 494 0.23 -6.36 -4.26
CA TRP A 494 1.17 -5.25 -4.44
C TRP A 494 2.04 -5.38 -5.69
N THR A 495 2.36 -6.60 -6.14
CA THR A 495 2.98 -6.84 -7.46
C THR A 495 2.08 -6.27 -8.56
N GLY A 496 0.81 -6.63 -8.56
CA GLY A 496 -0.16 -6.17 -9.56
C GLY A 496 -0.33 -4.65 -9.57
N LEU A 497 -0.65 -4.06 -8.41
CA LEU A 497 -0.86 -2.61 -8.27
C LEU A 497 0.36 -1.80 -8.67
N SER A 498 1.56 -2.22 -8.23
CA SER A 498 2.80 -1.52 -8.54
C SER A 498 3.14 -1.59 -10.02
N LEU A 499 2.98 -2.76 -10.65
CA LEU A 499 3.21 -2.90 -12.09
C LEU A 499 2.19 -2.12 -12.90
N GLN A 500 0.90 -2.10 -12.50
CA GLN A 500 -0.10 -1.28 -13.19
C GLN A 500 0.24 0.21 -13.12
N MET A 501 0.72 0.70 -11.96
CA MET A 501 1.18 2.09 -11.82
C MET A 501 2.43 2.37 -12.67
N MET A 502 3.46 1.52 -12.57
CA MET A 502 4.74 1.71 -13.27
C MET A 502 4.63 1.57 -14.80
N THR A 503 3.64 0.85 -15.29
CA THR A 503 3.39 0.69 -16.74
C THR A 503 2.36 1.66 -17.31
N GLY A 504 1.84 2.59 -16.50
CA GLY A 504 0.91 3.63 -16.93
C GLY A 504 -0.54 3.17 -17.15
N LEU A 505 -0.93 2.04 -16.56
CA LEU A 505 -2.32 1.57 -16.60
C LEU A 505 -3.24 2.27 -15.59
N VAL A 506 -2.68 2.95 -14.60
CA VAL A 506 -3.43 3.76 -13.64
C VAL A 506 -3.68 5.14 -14.25
N PRO A 507 -4.92 5.50 -14.58
CA PRO A 507 -5.21 6.77 -15.25
C PRO A 507 -5.03 7.95 -14.28
N VAL A 508 -4.69 9.10 -14.83
CA VAL A 508 -4.79 10.38 -14.10
C VAL A 508 -6.26 10.81 -14.17
N PRO A 509 -6.96 10.98 -13.03
CA PRO A 509 -8.35 11.41 -13.04
C PRO A 509 -8.49 12.85 -13.57
N ASN A 510 -9.48 13.06 -14.44
CA ASN A 510 -9.83 14.39 -14.95
C ASN A 510 -10.41 15.30 -13.87
#